data_986f36668405095342edaed6169a764b
#
_entry.id   986f36668405095342edaed6169a764b
#
_cell.length_a   1.000
_cell.length_b   1.000
_cell.length_c   1.000
_cell.angle_alpha   90.00
_cell.angle_beta   90.00
_cell.angle_gamma   90.00
#
_symmetry.space_group_name_H-M   'P 1'
#
loop_
_entity.id
_entity.type
_entity.pdbx_description
1 polymer ?
#
loop_
_entity_poly.entity_id
_entity_poly.type
_entity_poly.pdbx_seq_one_letter_code
_entity_poly.pdbx_strand_id
1 'polypeptide(L)'
;ATVLRAGDRAEVSVAGSERADTASFRDIYPDTWVATDAVGRTMPTEEEVGLPKNDQRRVVGIFYITWHTQGLHNLKSPYTADVTKILEQDPSARLDAHHPLWKEGSYHWGEPEMGYFLSQDEWVIRKDVSMLADAGVDVMIMDVTNAVRYWDEWDVIFRTMQRMKAEGNKVPKFCFWAFNGPVITVVQDLYDRIYKPGLYSDLWFEWDGKPLLLYNSRPGIDAAESSNPNTNPHYDPDAVTNPANPHYGDPDYTEKVYKDYTSEVKDFFTLRTMWWGYYEWGGERFVGTEDNWSFGYNMADPKVAALKPEELLSTHNGRREQAAVTPAQHPMTMGGADSVGVGKSWSRASGEPQLDEHDLPVPTYVPWLGKTVEHPEHYGIYFQERWDEALACDPEFLYINDWNEWT
;
A
#
# COMPACT_ATOMS: atom_id res chain seq x y z
N ALA A 1 -24.68 -12.15 -19.44
CA ALA A 1 -23.60 -12.51 -20.34
C ALA A 1 -22.38 -12.82 -19.48
N THR A 2 -21.87 -14.02 -19.59
CA THR A 2 -20.63 -14.41 -18.91
C THR A 2 -19.49 -13.85 -19.75
N VAL A 3 -18.64 -13.03 -19.14
CA VAL A 3 -17.42 -12.56 -19.80
C VAL A 3 -16.39 -13.68 -19.67
N LEU A 4 -15.93 -14.19 -20.79
CA LEU A 4 -14.92 -15.24 -20.87
C LEU A 4 -13.54 -14.61 -21.10
N ARG A 5 -12.53 -15.14 -20.45
CA ARG A 5 -11.13 -14.72 -20.64
C ARG A 5 -10.53 -15.29 -21.92
N ALA A 6 -9.40 -14.74 -22.37
CA ALA A 6 -8.66 -15.28 -23.48
C ALA A 6 -8.40 -16.79 -23.29
N GLY A 7 -8.67 -17.56 -24.31
CA GLY A 7 -8.55 -19.02 -24.28
C GLY A 7 -9.81 -19.79 -23.90
N ASP A 8 -10.83 -19.14 -23.34
CA ASP A 8 -12.12 -19.78 -23.07
C ASP A 8 -12.90 -19.94 -24.37
N ARG A 9 -13.39 -21.15 -24.62
CA ARG A 9 -14.31 -21.41 -25.74
C ARG A 9 -15.73 -21.56 -25.19
N ALA A 10 -16.62 -20.69 -25.61
CA ALA A 10 -18.03 -20.85 -25.32
C ALA A 10 -18.78 -21.37 -26.57
N GLU A 11 -19.56 -22.38 -26.36
CA GLU A 11 -20.57 -22.75 -27.33
C GLU A 11 -21.81 -21.90 -27.12
N VAL A 12 -22.09 -21.01 -28.06
CA VAL A 12 -23.32 -20.22 -28.04
C VAL A 12 -24.35 -20.94 -28.91
N SER A 13 -25.32 -21.62 -28.29
CA SER A 13 -26.49 -22.13 -29.01
C SER A 13 -27.52 -21.02 -29.12
N VAL A 14 -27.83 -20.63 -30.35
CA VAL A 14 -29.00 -19.79 -30.64
C VAL A 14 -30.20 -20.71 -30.87
N ALA A 15 -31.26 -20.49 -30.11
CA ALA A 15 -32.49 -21.30 -30.25
C ALA A 15 -32.98 -21.25 -31.72
N GLY A 16 -32.93 -22.40 -32.39
CA GLY A 16 -33.42 -22.56 -33.77
C GLY A 16 -32.34 -22.72 -34.84
N SER A 17 -31.05 -22.79 -34.51
CA SER A 17 -29.97 -23.15 -35.45
C SER A 17 -29.31 -24.47 -35.08
N GLU A 18 -29.21 -25.38 -36.04
CA GLU A 18 -28.47 -26.65 -35.91
C GLU A 18 -26.92 -26.49 -35.95
N ARG A 19 -26.40 -25.26 -35.89
CA ARG A 19 -24.97 -24.97 -35.87
C ARG A 19 -24.54 -24.39 -34.51
N ALA A 20 -23.74 -25.16 -33.79
CA ALA A 20 -22.94 -24.60 -32.74
C ALA A 20 -21.80 -23.74 -33.35
N ASP A 21 -21.93 -22.43 -33.28
CA ASP A 21 -20.85 -21.52 -33.64
C ASP A 21 -19.92 -21.41 -32.42
N THR A 22 -18.71 -21.91 -32.55
CA THR A 22 -17.63 -21.61 -31.63
C THR A 22 -17.18 -20.18 -31.87
N ALA A 23 -17.68 -19.24 -31.08
CA ALA A 23 -17.17 -17.88 -31.08
C ALA A 23 -15.93 -17.77 -30.18
N SER A 24 -14.81 -17.34 -30.76
CA SER A 24 -13.69 -16.89 -29.95
C SER A 24 -13.93 -15.44 -29.53
N PHE A 25 -13.98 -15.17 -28.25
CA PHE A 25 -14.08 -13.82 -27.73
C PHE A 25 -12.70 -13.19 -27.66
N ARG A 26 -12.60 -11.96 -28.14
CA ARG A 26 -11.39 -11.16 -27.93
C ARG A 26 -11.26 -10.89 -26.44
N ASP A 27 -10.08 -11.12 -25.89
CA ASP A 27 -9.76 -10.64 -24.57
C ASP A 27 -9.78 -9.11 -24.55
N ILE A 28 -10.60 -8.57 -23.68
CA ILE A 28 -10.74 -7.12 -23.49
C ILE A 28 -10.12 -6.65 -22.19
N TYR A 29 -9.50 -7.56 -21.42
CA TYR A 29 -8.79 -7.19 -20.20
C TYR A 29 -7.34 -6.82 -20.53
N PRO A 30 -6.89 -5.63 -20.13
CA PRO A 30 -5.52 -5.17 -20.45
C PRO A 30 -4.42 -5.92 -19.70
N ASP A 31 -4.78 -6.77 -18.75
CA ASP A 31 -3.83 -7.63 -18.00
C ASP A 31 -3.07 -8.64 -18.88
N THR A 32 -3.54 -8.88 -20.11
CA THR A 32 -2.86 -9.73 -21.10
C THR A 32 -2.27 -8.92 -22.28
N TRP A 33 -2.42 -7.61 -22.29
CA TRP A 33 -1.94 -6.79 -23.38
C TRP A 33 -0.49 -6.41 -23.19
N VAL A 34 0.27 -6.44 -24.27
CA VAL A 34 1.66 -6.00 -24.26
C VAL A 34 1.70 -4.49 -24.13
N ALA A 35 2.39 -4.02 -23.10
CA ALA A 35 2.61 -2.61 -22.85
C ALA A 35 4.05 -2.19 -23.18
N THR A 36 4.24 -0.89 -23.39
CA THR A 36 5.56 -0.28 -23.50
C THR A 36 5.66 0.81 -22.44
N ASP A 37 6.71 0.79 -21.64
CA ASP A 37 6.91 1.79 -20.60
C ASP A 37 7.42 3.14 -21.17
N ALA A 38 7.52 4.14 -20.28
CA ALA A 38 7.92 5.50 -20.65
C ALA A 38 9.35 5.61 -21.23
N VAL A 39 10.21 4.64 -20.97
CA VAL A 39 11.57 4.58 -21.53
C VAL A 39 11.67 3.66 -22.74
N GLY A 40 10.53 3.21 -23.28
CA GLY A 40 10.44 2.44 -24.52
C GLY A 40 10.74 0.95 -24.36
N ARG A 41 10.71 0.39 -23.14
CA ARG A 41 10.85 -1.06 -22.92
C ARG A 41 9.50 -1.73 -23.20
N THR A 42 9.52 -2.75 -24.02
CA THR A 42 8.34 -3.61 -24.21
C THR A 42 8.24 -4.58 -23.04
N MET A 43 7.09 -4.59 -22.40
CA MET A 43 6.81 -5.54 -21.31
C MET A 43 6.69 -6.96 -21.86
N PRO A 44 6.95 -7.99 -21.04
CA PRO A 44 6.81 -9.38 -21.48
C PRO A 44 5.41 -9.68 -22.04
N THR A 45 5.36 -10.50 -23.07
CA THR A 45 4.10 -10.95 -23.67
C THR A 45 3.51 -12.10 -22.88
N GLU A 46 2.23 -12.39 -23.07
CA GLU A 46 1.58 -13.59 -22.55
C GLU A 46 2.31 -14.88 -23.00
N GLU A 47 2.85 -14.90 -24.22
CA GLU A 47 3.59 -16.04 -24.74
C GLU A 47 4.90 -16.29 -23.97
N GLU A 48 5.52 -15.23 -23.47
CA GLU A 48 6.78 -15.30 -22.69
C GLU A 48 6.56 -15.67 -21.24
N VAL A 49 5.53 -15.13 -20.60
CA VAL A 49 5.32 -15.29 -19.15
C VAL A 49 4.13 -16.17 -18.79
N GLY A 50 3.25 -16.46 -19.73
CA GLY A 50 2.00 -17.16 -19.52
C GLY A 50 0.92 -16.29 -18.86
N LEU A 51 -0.28 -16.84 -18.75
CA LEU A 51 -1.37 -16.19 -18.05
C LEU A 51 -1.11 -16.11 -16.54
N PRO A 52 -1.63 -15.09 -15.86
CA PRO A 52 -1.60 -15.02 -14.40
C PRO A 52 -2.16 -16.31 -13.78
N LYS A 53 -1.37 -16.97 -12.96
CA LYS A 53 -1.72 -18.27 -12.37
C LYS A 53 -2.35 -18.05 -10.99
N ASN A 54 -3.59 -17.60 -10.96
CA ASN A 54 -4.33 -17.37 -9.71
C ASN A 54 -4.51 -18.64 -8.86
N ASP A 55 -4.40 -19.82 -9.48
CA ASP A 55 -4.49 -21.12 -8.83
C ASP A 55 -3.19 -21.50 -8.04
N GLN A 56 -2.11 -20.80 -8.27
CA GLN A 56 -0.80 -21.07 -7.66
C GLN A 56 -0.49 -20.20 -6.44
N ARG A 57 -1.48 -19.52 -5.90
CA ARG A 57 -1.29 -18.62 -4.75
C ARG A 57 -0.15 -17.61 -5.03
N ARG A 58 -0.36 -16.80 -6.05
CA ARG A 58 0.47 -15.66 -6.40
C ARG A 58 -0.37 -14.42 -6.24
N VAL A 59 -0.10 -13.65 -5.20
CA VAL A 59 -0.88 -12.48 -4.82
C VAL A 59 -0.02 -11.24 -4.91
N VAL A 60 -0.56 -10.19 -5.50
CA VAL A 60 0.04 -8.86 -5.53
C VAL A 60 -0.81 -7.93 -4.69
N GLY A 61 -0.23 -7.39 -3.62
CA GLY A 61 -0.83 -6.35 -2.80
C GLY A 61 -0.12 -5.03 -2.96
N ILE A 62 -0.87 -3.92 -2.91
CA ILE A 62 -0.32 -2.59 -2.99
C ILE A 62 -0.81 -1.72 -1.84
N PHE A 63 0.10 -0.93 -1.26
CA PHE A 63 -0.24 0.02 -0.21
C PHE A 63 -1.03 1.19 -0.78
N TYR A 64 -2.13 1.55 -0.10
CA TYR A 64 -3.06 2.58 -0.53
C TYR A 64 -3.43 3.50 0.63
N ILE A 65 -3.10 4.77 0.51
CA ILE A 65 -3.40 5.77 1.54
C ILE A 65 -4.72 6.48 1.28
N THR A 66 -5.34 6.97 2.37
CA THR A 66 -6.64 7.63 2.33
C THR A 66 -6.66 8.99 3.04
N TRP A 67 -5.52 9.58 3.27
CA TRP A 67 -5.38 10.85 3.97
C TRP A 67 -5.44 12.10 3.09
N HIS A 68 -5.77 11.97 1.80
CA HIS A 68 -6.14 13.10 0.95
C HIS A 68 -7.54 13.61 1.32
N THR A 69 -7.68 14.21 2.51
CA THR A 69 -8.95 14.62 3.09
C THR A 69 -8.95 16.12 3.41
N GLN A 70 -10.14 16.71 3.50
CA GLN A 70 -10.28 18.08 3.98
C GLN A 70 -10.45 18.09 5.50
N GLY A 71 -9.52 18.76 6.18
CA GLY A 71 -9.74 19.16 7.56
C GLY A 71 -9.82 18.05 8.58
N LEU A 72 -9.13 16.94 8.34
CA LEU A 72 -9.04 15.88 9.33
C LEU A 72 -8.38 16.44 10.61
N HIS A 73 -9.13 16.54 11.70
CA HIS A 73 -8.67 16.82 13.07
C HIS A 73 -7.64 17.93 13.22
N ASN A 74 -7.92 19.12 12.81
CA ASN A 74 -7.00 20.25 12.82
C ASN A 74 -5.78 20.08 11.88
N LEU A 75 -5.66 18.97 11.18
CA LEU A 75 -4.77 18.90 10.05
C LEU A 75 -5.31 19.82 8.96
N LYS A 76 -4.47 20.68 8.45
CA LYS A 76 -4.78 21.46 7.26
C LYS A 76 -4.94 20.48 6.10
N SER A 77 -5.68 20.89 5.07
CA SER A 77 -5.79 20.11 3.83
C SER A 77 -4.41 19.57 3.40
N PRO A 78 -4.30 18.34 2.91
CA PRO A 78 -3.04 17.80 2.36
C PRO A 78 -2.47 18.70 1.25
N TYR A 79 -3.30 19.52 0.63
CA TYR A 79 -2.92 20.46 -0.43
C TYR A 79 -2.70 21.88 0.08
N THR A 80 -2.15 22.05 1.28
CA THR A 80 -1.77 23.38 1.80
C THR A 80 -0.65 24.02 1.00
N ALA A 81 0.15 23.23 0.31
CA ALA A 81 1.17 23.69 -0.62
C ALA A 81 1.12 22.84 -1.89
N ASP A 82 1.11 23.50 -3.02
CA ASP A 82 1.22 22.88 -4.35
C ASP A 82 2.71 22.72 -4.66
N VAL A 83 3.24 21.52 -4.50
CA VAL A 83 4.66 21.21 -4.70
C VAL A 83 5.09 21.55 -6.13
N THR A 84 4.25 21.23 -7.11
CA THR A 84 4.54 21.53 -8.52
C THR A 84 4.79 23.03 -8.72
N LYS A 85 3.89 23.87 -8.23
CA LYS A 85 4.03 25.33 -8.33
C LYS A 85 5.19 25.91 -7.52
N ILE A 86 5.47 25.32 -6.36
CA ILE A 86 6.62 25.72 -5.55
C ILE A 86 7.91 25.46 -6.32
N LEU A 87 8.07 24.27 -6.89
CA LEU A 87 9.27 23.90 -7.63
C LEU A 87 9.38 24.61 -9.00
N GLU A 88 8.26 24.98 -9.63
CA GLU A 88 8.25 25.87 -10.81
C GLU A 88 8.72 27.27 -10.44
N GLN A 89 8.33 27.78 -9.27
CA GLN A 89 8.73 29.10 -8.79
C GLN A 89 10.19 29.14 -8.36
N ASP A 90 10.65 28.14 -7.62
CA ASP A 90 12.03 28.01 -7.15
C ASP A 90 12.44 26.54 -7.02
N PRO A 91 13.14 25.97 -8.02
CA PRO A 91 13.59 24.59 -7.98
C PRO A 91 14.54 24.27 -6.81
N SER A 92 15.20 25.28 -6.21
CA SER A 92 16.10 25.06 -5.08
C SER A 92 15.36 24.74 -3.79
N ALA A 93 14.05 25.01 -3.72
CA ALA A 93 13.22 24.69 -2.57
C ALA A 93 13.27 23.19 -2.20
N ARG A 94 13.46 22.29 -3.17
CA ARG A 94 13.58 20.84 -2.92
C ARG A 94 14.81 20.47 -2.09
N LEU A 95 15.83 21.32 -2.06
CA LEU A 95 17.09 21.10 -1.34
C LEU A 95 17.09 21.72 0.05
N ASP A 96 16.03 22.44 0.43
CA ASP A 96 15.91 23.15 1.70
C ASP A 96 14.53 22.90 2.31
N ALA A 97 14.46 21.99 3.27
CA ALA A 97 13.24 21.68 4.01
C ALA A 97 12.64 22.88 4.78
N HIS A 98 13.45 23.93 5.00
CA HIS A 98 13.03 25.16 5.67
C HIS A 98 12.77 26.31 4.70
N HIS A 99 12.73 26.03 3.41
CA HIS A 99 12.50 27.06 2.39
C HIS A 99 11.17 27.80 2.65
N PRO A 100 11.15 29.15 2.54
CA PRO A 100 9.95 29.94 2.88
C PRO A 100 8.69 29.60 2.08
N LEU A 101 8.81 28.97 0.94
CA LEU A 101 7.68 28.51 0.13
C LEU A 101 6.97 27.30 0.75
N TRP A 102 7.66 26.49 1.55
CA TRP A 102 7.05 25.41 2.32
C TRP A 102 6.25 26.01 3.45
N LYS A 103 4.93 25.90 3.37
CA LYS A 103 4.05 26.38 4.44
C LYS A 103 3.96 25.33 5.54
N GLU A 104 3.63 25.79 6.75
CA GLU A 104 3.32 24.86 7.83
C GLU A 104 2.22 23.88 7.42
N GLY A 105 2.51 22.63 7.53
CA GLY A 105 1.63 21.53 7.17
C GLY A 105 2.46 20.30 6.79
N SER A 106 2.01 19.13 7.17
CA SER A 106 2.79 17.90 7.06
C SER A 106 2.79 17.33 5.65
N TYR A 107 1.95 17.84 4.74
CA TYR A 107 1.67 17.14 3.50
C TYR A 107 1.82 18.07 2.32
N HIS A 108 2.89 17.84 1.58
CA HIS A 108 3.20 18.53 0.35
C HIS A 108 3.22 17.47 -0.76
N TRP A 109 2.21 17.45 -1.59
CA TRP A 109 2.07 16.45 -2.65
C TRP A 109 2.49 17.03 -4.00
N GLY A 110 3.15 16.24 -4.80
CA GLY A 110 3.25 16.48 -6.23
C GLY A 110 1.86 16.40 -6.87
N GLU A 111 1.60 17.19 -7.92
CA GLU A 111 0.33 17.12 -8.64
C GLU A 111 0.22 15.77 -9.36
N PRO A 112 -0.78 14.93 -9.03
CA PRO A 112 -1.01 13.68 -9.75
C PRO A 112 -1.46 13.93 -11.19
N GLU A 113 -1.33 12.94 -12.07
CA GLU A 113 -1.84 13.02 -13.46
C GLU A 113 -3.32 13.41 -13.52
N MET A 114 -4.11 13.00 -12.55
CA MET A 114 -5.54 13.31 -12.46
C MET A 114 -5.84 14.68 -11.83
N GLY A 115 -4.81 15.49 -11.54
CA GLY A 115 -4.93 16.69 -10.72
C GLY A 115 -5.09 16.36 -9.23
N TYR A 116 -5.10 17.39 -8.38
CA TYR A 116 -5.33 17.21 -6.94
C TYR A 116 -6.74 16.73 -6.67
N PHE A 117 -6.90 15.70 -5.84
CA PHE A 117 -8.16 15.05 -5.52
C PHE A 117 -8.32 14.82 -4.02
N LEU A 118 -9.52 14.47 -3.61
CA LEU A 118 -9.80 13.99 -2.25
C LEU A 118 -10.07 12.49 -2.28
N SER A 119 -9.72 11.79 -1.20
CA SER A 119 -9.92 10.34 -1.07
C SER A 119 -11.37 9.89 -1.22
N GLN A 120 -12.34 10.81 -1.13
CA GLN A 120 -13.77 10.55 -1.35
C GLN A 120 -14.22 10.82 -2.79
N ASP A 121 -13.34 11.22 -3.70
CA ASP A 121 -13.70 11.44 -5.10
C ASP A 121 -13.97 10.10 -5.78
N GLU A 122 -15.25 9.84 -6.05
CA GLU A 122 -15.68 8.57 -6.64
C GLU A 122 -15.08 8.34 -8.04
N TRP A 123 -14.85 9.39 -8.82
CA TRP A 123 -14.23 9.24 -10.13
C TRP A 123 -12.79 8.75 -10.03
N VAL A 124 -12.03 9.34 -9.08
CA VAL A 124 -10.64 8.92 -8.81
C VAL A 124 -10.61 7.49 -8.27
N ILE A 125 -11.47 7.17 -7.30
CA ILE A 125 -11.58 5.80 -6.76
C ILE A 125 -11.83 4.80 -7.87
N ARG A 126 -12.79 5.07 -8.76
CA ARG A 126 -13.09 4.18 -9.90
C ARG A 126 -11.92 4.03 -10.85
N LYS A 127 -11.19 5.12 -11.10
CA LYS A 127 -10.00 5.13 -11.94
C LYS A 127 -8.89 4.29 -11.32
N ASP A 128 -8.57 4.54 -10.06
CA ASP A 128 -7.53 3.79 -9.31
C ASP A 128 -7.85 2.29 -9.27
N VAL A 129 -9.06 1.95 -8.84
CA VAL A 129 -9.50 0.55 -8.73
C VAL A 129 -9.44 -0.16 -10.08
N SER A 130 -9.85 0.52 -11.17
CA SER A 130 -9.76 -0.06 -12.51
C SER A 130 -8.31 -0.29 -12.94
N MET A 131 -7.44 0.72 -12.77
CA MET A 131 -6.02 0.61 -13.14
C MET A 131 -5.31 -0.48 -12.34
N LEU A 132 -5.57 -0.57 -11.04
CA LEU A 132 -5.00 -1.59 -10.18
C LEU A 132 -5.47 -3.00 -10.56
N ALA A 133 -6.78 -3.16 -10.82
CA ALA A 133 -7.34 -4.43 -11.26
C ALA A 133 -6.79 -4.88 -12.62
N ASP A 134 -6.63 -3.92 -13.55
CA ASP A 134 -6.09 -4.18 -14.90
C ASP A 134 -4.59 -4.51 -14.84
N ALA A 135 -3.86 -3.93 -13.89
CA ALA A 135 -2.45 -4.27 -13.62
C ALA A 135 -2.27 -5.63 -12.91
N GLY A 136 -3.36 -6.29 -12.51
CA GLY A 136 -3.30 -7.58 -11.82
C GLY A 136 -3.08 -7.48 -10.32
N VAL A 137 -3.33 -6.32 -9.70
CA VAL A 137 -3.31 -6.17 -8.25
C VAL A 137 -4.51 -6.86 -7.64
N ASP A 138 -4.26 -7.73 -6.66
CA ASP A 138 -5.28 -8.50 -5.96
C ASP A 138 -5.79 -7.82 -4.70
N VAL A 139 -4.91 -7.04 -4.03
CA VAL A 139 -5.19 -6.49 -2.70
C VAL A 139 -4.76 -5.03 -2.58
N MET A 140 -5.69 -4.17 -2.20
CA MET A 140 -5.40 -2.83 -1.69
C MET A 140 -5.18 -2.91 -0.17
N ILE A 141 -4.02 -2.53 0.29
CA ILE A 141 -3.66 -2.53 1.71
C ILE A 141 -3.89 -1.11 2.23
N MET A 142 -4.98 -0.95 2.98
CA MET A 142 -5.43 0.35 3.46
C MET A 142 -4.57 0.84 4.62
N ASP A 143 -4.06 2.06 4.52
CA ASP A 143 -3.22 2.65 5.56
C ASP A 143 -4.00 3.00 6.83
N VAL A 144 -3.52 2.49 7.95
CA VAL A 144 -3.90 2.88 9.31
C VAL A 144 -2.64 2.95 10.20
N THR A 145 -1.48 3.13 9.59
CA THR A 145 -0.19 3.04 10.30
C THR A 145 -0.01 4.14 11.34
N ASN A 146 -0.65 5.29 11.15
CA ASN A 146 -0.60 6.44 12.06
C ASN A 146 -1.78 6.50 13.03
N ALA A 147 -2.52 5.40 13.17
CA ALA A 147 -3.69 5.26 14.06
C ALA A 147 -4.89 6.17 13.68
N VAL A 148 -4.88 6.82 12.54
CA VAL A 148 -6.00 7.61 12.04
C VAL A 148 -7.00 6.70 11.32
N ARG A 149 -8.27 6.82 11.67
CA ARG A 149 -9.36 6.03 11.06
C ARG A 149 -10.12 6.92 10.09
N TYR A 150 -10.07 6.56 8.82
CA TYR A 150 -10.71 7.28 7.72
C TYR A 150 -12.06 6.64 7.38
N TRP A 151 -13.00 6.60 8.37
CA TRP A 151 -14.27 5.88 8.25
C TRP A 151 -15.11 6.30 7.04
N ASP A 152 -15.22 7.61 6.84
CA ASP A 152 -16.04 8.16 5.76
C ASP A 152 -15.40 7.91 4.39
N GLU A 153 -14.07 8.01 4.31
CA GLU A 153 -13.30 7.72 3.11
C GLU A 153 -13.40 6.25 2.74
N TRP A 154 -13.19 5.37 3.70
CA TRP A 154 -13.29 3.92 3.48
C TRP A 154 -14.70 3.49 3.09
N ASP A 155 -15.76 4.07 3.69
CA ASP A 155 -17.15 3.78 3.29
C ASP A 155 -17.38 4.14 1.84
N VAL A 156 -16.93 5.31 1.37
CA VAL A 156 -17.07 5.72 -0.03
C VAL A 156 -16.27 4.79 -0.96
N ILE A 157 -15.02 4.46 -0.60
CA ILE A 157 -14.16 3.58 -1.39
C ILE A 157 -14.81 2.20 -1.53
N PHE A 158 -15.16 1.56 -0.42
CA PHE A 158 -15.66 0.18 -0.45
C PHE A 158 -17.04 0.07 -1.10
N ARG A 159 -17.94 1.04 -0.89
CA ARG A 159 -19.22 1.09 -1.61
C ARG A 159 -19.03 1.29 -3.12
N THR A 160 -18.05 2.10 -3.51
CA THR A 160 -17.72 2.29 -4.92
C THR A 160 -17.19 0.99 -5.52
N MET A 161 -16.28 0.29 -4.83
CA MET A 161 -15.79 -1.02 -5.27
C MET A 161 -16.93 -2.05 -5.39
N GLN A 162 -17.88 -2.09 -4.43
CA GLN A 162 -19.04 -2.97 -4.52
C GLN A 162 -19.93 -2.64 -5.71
N ARG A 163 -20.16 -1.34 -6.01
CA ARG A 163 -20.90 -0.92 -7.22
C ARG A 163 -20.16 -1.35 -8.49
N MET A 164 -18.86 -1.13 -8.58
CA MET A 164 -18.07 -1.57 -9.73
C MET A 164 -18.15 -3.08 -9.94
N LYS A 165 -18.07 -3.85 -8.85
CA LYS A 165 -18.24 -5.31 -8.91
C LYS A 165 -19.63 -5.72 -9.38
N ALA A 166 -20.68 -5.05 -8.89
CA ALA A 166 -22.06 -5.29 -9.32
C ALA A 166 -22.29 -4.93 -10.81
N GLU A 167 -21.54 -3.95 -11.33
CA GLU A 167 -21.50 -3.58 -12.74
C GLU A 167 -20.74 -4.58 -13.61
N GLY A 168 -20.09 -5.59 -13.01
CA GLY A 168 -19.30 -6.62 -13.69
C GLY A 168 -17.82 -6.30 -13.86
N ASN A 169 -17.33 -5.25 -13.20
CA ASN A 169 -15.90 -4.94 -13.22
C ASN A 169 -15.13 -5.85 -12.26
N LYS A 170 -13.89 -6.12 -12.63
CA LYS A 170 -12.88 -6.70 -11.72
C LYS A 170 -12.48 -5.65 -10.70
N VAL A 171 -12.41 -6.02 -9.45
CA VAL A 171 -11.96 -5.13 -8.36
C VAL A 171 -11.01 -5.88 -7.43
N PRO A 172 -9.97 -5.23 -6.90
CA PRO A 172 -9.14 -5.83 -5.86
C PRO A 172 -9.95 -6.13 -4.60
N LYS A 173 -9.39 -6.92 -3.72
CA LYS A 173 -9.83 -7.06 -2.33
C LYS A 173 -9.17 -5.99 -1.46
N PHE A 174 -9.50 -5.92 -0.16
CA PHE A 174 -8.77 -5.06 0.76
C PHE A 174 -8.39 -5.79 2.04
N CYS A 175 -7.32 -5.30 2.68
CA CYS A 175 -6.98 -5.54 4.08
C CYS A 175 -6.43 -4.23 4.67
N PHE A 176 -6.20 -4.21 5.99
CA PHE A 176 -5.63 -3.04 6.65
C PHE A 176 -4.22 -3.31 7.16
N TRP A 177 -3.44 -2.24 7.28
CA TRP A 177 -2.18 -2.25 8.00
C TRP A 177 -2.19 -1.20 9.11
N ALA A 178 -2.15 -1.65 10.38
CA ALA A 178 -2.14 -0.85 11.59
C ALA A 178 -0.80 -1.03 12.32
N PHE A 179 -0.13 0.07 12.69
CA PHE A 179 1.22 -0.07 13.24
C PHE A 179 1.54 0.84 14.43
N ASN A 180 1.47 2.16 14.28
CA ASN A 180 1.89 3.13 15.29
C ASN A 180 0.72 3.56 16.21
N GLY A 181 1.07 4.31 17.27
CA GLY A 181 0.10 4.88 18.21
C GLY A 181 -0.65 3.81 19.01
N PRO A 182 -1.90 4.07 19.37
CA PRO A 182 -2.75 3.14 20.10
C PRO A 182 -3.27 2.02 19.18
N VAL A 183 -2.35 1.25 18.63
CA VAL A 183 -2.62 0.26 17.56
C VAL A 183 -3.57 -0.85 17.98
N ILE A 184 -3.57 -1.24 19.25
CA ILE A 184 -4.48 -2.28 19.75
C ILE A 184 -5.93 -1.80 19.68
N THR A 185 -6.17 -0.55 20.10
CA THR A 185 -7.49 0.09 19.97
C THR A 185 -7.89 0.25 18.50
N VAL A 186 -6.97 0.67 17.62
CA VAL A 186 -7.21 0.77 16.18
C VAL A 186 -7.70 -0.57 15.61
N VAL A 187 -7.00 -1.62 15.92
CA VAL A 187 -7.34 -2.98 15.45
C VAL A 187 -8.70 -3.44 16.01
N GLN A 188 -8.97 -3.13 17.28
CA GLN A 188 -10.27 -3.44 17.88
C GLN A 188 -11.40 -2.67 17.19
N ASP A 189 -11.20 -1.39 16.89
CA ASP A 189 -12.19 -0.56 16.19
C ASP A 189 -12.47 -1.07 14.77
N LEU A 190 -11.42 -1.46 14.03
CA LEU A 190 -11.59 -2.09 12.71
C LEU A 190 -12.42 -3.36 12.81
N TYR A 191 -12.12 -4.21 13.81
CA TYR A 191 -12.89 -5.42 14.06
C TYR A 191 -14.36 -5.10 14.39
N ASP A 192 -14.60 -4.25 15.37
CA ASP A 192 -15.95 -3.96 15.87
C ASP A 192 -16.84 -3.23 14.84
N ARG A 193 -16.25 -2.35 14.01
CA ARG A 193 -17.00 -1.50 13.07
C ARG A 193 -17.14 -2.08 11.67
N ILE A 194 -16.18 -2.84 11.19
CA ILE A 194 -16.17 -3.37 9.82
C ILE A 194 -16.39 -4.88 9.80
N TYR A 195 -15.54 -5.62 10.50
CA TYR A 195 -15.50 -7.07 10.36
C TYR A 195 -16.59 -7.78 11.13
N LYS A 196 -16.79 -7.45 12.40
CA LYS A 196 -17.82 -8.07 13.24
C LYS A 196 -19.24 -7.89 12.69
N PRO A 197 -19.66 -6.72 12.19
CA PRO A 197 -20.95 -6.57 11.54
C PRO A 197 -21.00 -7.12 10.10
N GLY A 198 -19.88 -7.57 9.53
CA GLY A 198 -19.81 -8.14 8.19
C GLY A 198 -19.88 -7.10 7.06
N LEU A 199 -19.52 -5.84 7.32
CA LEU A 199 -19.54 -4.80 6.29
C LEU A 199 -18.51 -5.09 5.20
N TYR A 200 -18.91 -4.98 3.94
CA TYR A 200 -18.06 -5.19 2.77
C TYR A 200 -17.39 -6.57 2.73
N SER A 201 -17.99 -7.60 3.34
CA SER A 201 -17.37 -8.93 3.47
C SER A 201 -17.00 -9.59 2.14
N ASP A 202 -17.69 -9.22 1.08
CA ASP A 202 -17.40 -9.68 -0.28
C ASP A 202 -16.12 -9.06 -0.89
N LEU A 203 -15.53 -8.06 -0.22
CA LEU A 203 -14.28 -7.40 -0.59
C LEU A 203 -13.11 -7.74 0.34
N TRP A 204 -13.32 -8.46 1.43
CA TRP A 204 -12.22 -8.80 2.34
C TRP A 204 -11.20 -9.71 1.64
N PHE A 205 -9.93 -9.40 1.83
CA PHE A 205 -8.88 -10.30 1.43
C PHE A 205 -8.63 -11.33 2.53
N GLU A 206 -8.70 -12.60 2.14
CA GLU A 206 -8.45 -13.70 3.05
C GLU A 206 -7.08 -14.34 2.78
N TRP A 207 -6.37 -14.64 3.86
CA TRP A 207 -5.10 -15.33 3.86
C TRP A 207 -5.15 -16.48 4.86
N ASP A 208 -4.75 -17.67 4.44
CA ASP A 208 -4.88 -18.88 5.26
C ASP A 208 -6.30 -19.12 5.82
N GLY A 209 -7.32 -18.75 5.03
CA GLY A 209 -8.75 -19.02 5.35
C GLY A 209 -9.40 -18.04 6.34
N LYS A 210 -8.73 -16.93 6.66
CA LYS A 210 -9.27 -15.85 7.49
C LYS A 210 -8.92 -14.49 6.88
N PRO A 211 -9.69 -13.41 7.18
CA PRO A 211 -9.31 -12.08 6.76
C PRO A 211 -7.90 -11.73 7.22
N LEU A 212 -7.09 -11.18 6.31
CA LEU A 212 -5.74 -10.72 6.62
C LEU A 212 -5.76 -9.39 7.35
N LEU A 213 -4.99 -9.29 8.42
CA LEU A 213 -4.66 -8.02 9.06
C LEU A 213 -3.15 -7.92 9.25
N LEU A 214 -2.57 -6.86 8.65
CA LEU A 214 -1.19 -6.48 8.91
C LEU A 214 -1.14 -5.60 10.14
N TYR A 215 -0.28 -5.94 11.11
CA TYR A 215 -0.34 -5.33 12.42
C TYR A 215 1.04 -5.16 13.06
N ASN A 216 1.09 -4.52 14.20
CA ASN A 216 2.24 -4.48 15.07
C ASN A 216 2.16 -5.64 16.08
N SER A 217 3.04 -6.63 15.97
CA SER A 217 3.08 -7.78 16.89
C SER A 217 3.66 -7.44 18.27
N ARG A 218 4.27 -6.25 18.42
CA ARG A 218 4.91 -5.77 19.67
C ARG A 218 4.39 -4.39 20.09
N PRO A 219 3.06 -4.25 20.22
CA PRO A 219 2.49 -2.98 20.64
C PRO A 219 2.89 -2.69 22.08
N GLY A 220 2.98 -1.41 22.40
CA GLY A 220 2.97 -0.98 23.81
C GLY A 220 1.57 -1.16 24.41
N ILE A 221 1.42 -0.85 25.70
CA ILE A 221 0.09 -0.66 26.27
C ILE A 221 -0.48 0.61 25.64
N ASP A 222 -1.69 0.53 25.06
CA ASP A 222 -2.35 1.70 24.53
C ASP A 222 -2.62 2.71 25.64
N ALA A 223 -2.19 3.92 25.44
CA ALA A 223 -2.72 5.03 26.21
C ALA A 223 -4.15 5.30 25.75
N ALA A 224 -4.99 5.85 26.64
CA ALA A 224 -6.30 6.33 26.24
C ALA A 224 -6.18 7.30 25.06
N GLU A 225 -6.87 7.04 23.98
CA GLU A 225 -6.85 7.88 22.77
C GLU A 225 -7.49 9.25 23.01
N SER A 226 -8.22 9.34 24.10
CA SER A 226 -8.94 10.51 24.54
C SER A 226 -8.12 11.82 24.50
N SER A 227 -6.81 11.72 24.53
CA SER A 227 -5.94 12.89 24.56
C SER A 227 -5.47 13.37 23.18
N ASN A 228 -5.71 12.60 22.11
CA ASN A 228 -5.17 12.95 20.79
C ASN A 228 -6.25 12.93 19.69
N PRO A 229 -6.85 14.10 19.39
CA PRO A 229 -7.88 14.18 18.35
C PRO A 229 -7.35 13.87 16.94
N ASN A 230 -6.04 13.90 16.70
CA ASN A 230 -5.45 13.56 15.41
C ASN A 230 -5.45 12.05 15.16
N THR A 231 -5.39 11.26 16.22
CA THR A 231 -5.43 9.79 16.14
C THR A 231 -6.81 9.22 16.38
N ASN A 232 -7.71 10.01 16.99
CA ASN A 232 -9.10 9.65 17.20
C ASN A 232 -10.04 10.79 16.75
N PRO A 233 -10.52 10.74 15.51
CA PRO A 233 -11.44 11.74 14.97
C PRO A 233 -12.75 11.87 15.73
N HIS A 234 -13.13 10.86 16.45
CA HIS A 234 -14.37 10.81 17.23
C HIS A 234 -14.13 11.08 18.72
N TYR A 235 -12.89 11.43 19.09
CA TYR A 235 -12.57 11.77 20.45
C TYR A 235 -13.36 12.99 20.92
N ASP A 236 -14.09 12.79 21.99
CA ASP A 236 -14.83 13.84 22.67
C ASP A 236 -14.54 13.72 24.17
N PRO A 237 -13.76 14.63 24.74
CA PRO A 237 -13.44 14.60 26.17
C PRO A 237 -14.70 14.74 27.04
N ASP A 238 -15.75 15.28 26.46
CA ASP A 238 -17.03 15.50 27.11
C ASP A 238 -18.10 14.47 26.64
N ALA A 239 -17.68 13.31 26.14
CA ALA A 239 -18.56 12.32 25.53
C ALA A 239 -19.84 12.05 26.33
N VAL A 240 -19.73 11.93 27.65
CA VAL A 240 -20.86 11.66 28.55
C VAL A 240 -21.81 12.87 28.70
N THR A 241 -21.32 14.07 28.49
CA THR A 241 -22.06 15.33 28.64
C THR A 241 -22.44 15.99 27.32
N ASN A 242 -21.86 15.54 26.20
CA ASN A 242 -22.14 16.04 24.87
C ASN A 242 -23.35 15.36 24.23
N PRO A 243 -24.49 16.07 24.05
CA PRO A 243 -25.70 15.47 23.48
C PRO A 243 -25.56 14.90 22.07
N ALA A 244 -24.53 15.32 21.34
CA ALA A 244 -24.23 14.78 19.99
C ALA A 244 -23.41 13.49 20.01
N ASN A 245 -22.86 13.12 21.15
CA ASN A 245 -22.04 11.92 21.29
C ASN A 245 -22.91 10.67 21.55
N PRO A 246 -22.62 9.52 20.94
CA PRO A 246 -23.34 8.25 21.20
C PRO A 246 -23.34 7.81 22.67
N HIS A 247 -22.37 8.27 23.46
CA HIS A 247 -22.23 7.93 24.88
C HIS A 247 -22.85 8.99 25.82
N TYR A 248 -23.62 9.94 25.26
CA TYR A 248 -24.29 10.96 26.06
C TYR A 248 -25.20 10.33 27.14
N GLY A 249 -24.94 10.73 28.37
CA GLY A 249 -25.71 10.24 29.52
C GLY A 249 -25.36 8.83 29.99
N ASP A 250 -24.29 8.22 29.47
CA ASP A 250 -23.77 6.94 29.92
C ASP A 250 -22.70 7.16 31.02
N PRO A 251 -23.06 7.06 32.31
CA PRO A 251 -22.15 7.32 33.41
C PRO A 251 -21.09 6.24 33.58
N ASP A 252 -21.30 5.07 32.96
CA ASP A 252 -20.39 3.95 33.02
C ASP A 252 -19.40 3.92 31.85
N TYR A 253 -19.56 4.86 30.90
CA TYR A 253 -18.60 5.00 29.81
C TYR A 253 -17.25 5.45 30.34
N THR A 254 -16.25 4.65 30.09
CA THR A 254 -14.85 4.99 30.35
C THR A 254 -14.06 4.67 29.09
N GLU A 255 -13.08 5.54 28.81
CA GLU A 255 -12.14 5.27 27.75
C GLU A 255 -11.42 3.94 27.99
N LYS A 256 -11.38 3.10 26.96
CA LYS A 256 -10.75 1.80 27.09
C LYS A 256 -9.24 1.92 26.88
N VAL A 257 -8.48 1.29 27.77
CA VAL A 257 -7.04 1.10 27.62
C VAL A 257 -6.80 -0.38 27.38
N TYR A 258 -6.23 -0.71 26.23
CA TYR A 258 -5.93 -2.09 25.88
C TYR A 258 -4.48 -2.42 26.22
N LYS A 259 -4.27 -3.60 26.80
CA LYS A 259 -2.94 -4.13 27.15
C LYS A 259 -2.43 -5.16 26.14
N ASP A 260 -3.32 -5.73 25.37
CA ASP A 260 -3.07 -6.71 24.32
C ASP A 260 -4.29 -6.80 23.39
N TYR A 261 -4.09 -7.36 22.21
CA TYR A 261 -5.18 -7.68 21.29
C TYR A 261 -6.13 -8.69 21.93
N THR A 262 -7.43 -8.49 21.72
CA THR A 262 -8.45 -9.39 22.28
C THR A 262 -8.41 -10.78 21.65
N SER A 263 -8.98 -11.77 22.31
CA SER A 263 -9.12 -13.11 21.77
C SER A 263 -9.95 -13.14 20.50
N GLU A 264 -11.02 -12.33 20.45
CA GLU A 264 -11.87 -12.23 19.27
C GLU A 264 -11.06 -11.77 18.05
N VAL A 265 -10.20 -10.77 18.20
CA VAL A 265 -9.31 -10.29 17.12
C VAL A 265 -8.33 -11.39 16.71
N LYS A 266 -7.66 -12.02 17.68
CA LYS A 266 -6.67 -13.08 17.42
C LYS A 266 -7.28 -14.31 16.73
N ASP A 267 -8.52 -14.64 17.06
CA ASP A 267 -9.21 -15.79 16.49
C ASP A 267 -9.83 -15.51 15.11
N PHE A 268 -10.19 -14.24 14.86
CA PHE A 268 -10.87 -13.85 13.64
C PHE A 268 -9.91 -13.67 12.46
N PHE A 269 -8.76 -13.05 12.68
CA PHE A 269 -7.83 -12.69 11.62
C PHE A 269 -6.70 -13.71 11.40
N THR A 270 -6.18 -13.75 10.19
CA THR A 270 -4.80 -14.13 9.94
C THR A 270 -3.95 -12.89 10.19
N LEU A 271 -3.08 -12.96 11.19
CA LEU A 271 -2.25 -11.85 11.63
C LEU A 271 -0.84 -12.01 11.08
N ARG A 272 -0.30 -10.95 10.44
CA ARG A 272 1.10 -10.86 10.04
C ARG A 272 1.66 -9.53 10.50
N THR A 273 2.81 -9.55 11.15
CA THR A 273 3.53 -8.30 11.41
C THR A 273 3.92 -7.70 10.06
N MET A 274 3.69 -6.39 9.88
CA MET A 274 4.35 -5.67 8.79
C MET A 274 5.31 -4.67 9.40
N TRP A 275 6.59 -4.76 8.97
CA TRP A 275 7.69 -3.99 9.52
C TRP A 275 8.39 -3.18 8.44
N TRP A 276 8.98 -2.06 8.83
CA TRP A 276 9.63 -1.10 7.93
C TRP A 276 10.84 -1.62 7.16
N GLY A 277 11.25 -2.88 7.38
CA GLY A 277 12.36 -3.51 6.66
C GLY A 277 13.75 -3.22 7.24
N TYR A 278 13.83 -2.70 8.46
CA TYR A 278 15.08 -2.66 9.21
C TYR A 278 15.52 -4.07 9.62
N TYR A 279 16.83 -4.27 9.80
CA TYR A 279 17.36 -5.58 10.16
C TYR A 279 16.76 -6.15 11.43
N GLU A 280 16.65 -5.30 12.48
CA GLU A 280 16.21 -5.74 13.80
C GLU A 280 15.20 -4.78 14.42
N TRP A 281 14.41 -5.32 15.34
CA TRP A 281 13.53 -4.56 16.20
C TRP A 281 13.63 -5.08 17.64
N GLY A 282 13.99 -4.18 18.57
CA GLY A 282 14.20 -4.55 19.97
C GLY A 282 15.31 -5.58 20.18
N GLY A 283 16.36 -5.54 19.34
CA GLY A 283 17.50 -6.44 19.41
C GLY A 283 17.32 -7.80 18.75
N GLU A 284 16.17 -8.06 18.15
CA GLU A 284 15.90 -9.29 17.42
C GLU A 284 15.76 -9.03 15.91
N ARG A 285 16.31 -9.92 15.10
CA ARG A 285 16.14 -9.84 13.65
C ARG A 285 14.67 -9.99 13.29
N PHE A 286 14.19 -9.11 12.41
CA PHE A 286 12.83 -9.13 11.86
C PHE A 286 12.82 -9.44 10.37
N VAL A 287 13.65 -8.78 9.58
CA VAL A 287 13.72 -9.01 8.14
C VAL A 287 14.01 -10.47 7.84
N GLY A 288 13.20 -11.05 6.98
CA GLY A 288 13.36 -12.42 6.52
C GLY A 288 13.08 -13.49 7.59
N THR A 289 12.18 -13.20 8.52
CA THR A 289 11.83 -14.15 9.58
C THR A 289 10.35 -14.55 9.52
N GLU A 290 9.98 -15.54 10.32
CA GLU A 290 8.63 -16.13 10.35
C GLU A 290 7.59 -15.09 10.74
N ASP A 291 6.50 -14.98 9.95
CA ASP A 291 5.35 -14.10 10.16
C ASP A 291 5.65 -12.60 10.19
N ASN A 292 6.86 -12.19 9.85
CA ASN A 292 7.29 -10.80 9.84
C ASN A 292 7.45 -10.30 8.40
N TRP A 293 6.39 -9.75 7.85
CA TRP A 293 6.38 -9.14 6.53
C TRP A 293 7.12 -7.80 6.54
N SER A 294 7.76 -7.48 5.45
CA SER A 294 8.50 -6.23 5.28
C SER A 294 7.73 -5.27 4.39
N PHE A 295 7.66 -3.99 4.80
CA PHE A 295 7.16 -2.88 4.01
C PHE A 295 8.11 -2.52 2.86
N GLY A 296 9.39 -2.63 3.10
CA GLY A 296 10.47 -2.44 2.17
C GLY A 296 11.76 -3.01 2.76
N TYR A 297 12.87 -2.82 2.08
CA TYR A 297 14.16 -3.26 2.59
C TYR A 297 15.11 -2.08 2.73
N ASN A 298 15.64 -1.91 3.92
CA ASN A 298 16.64 -0.89 4.20
C ASN A 298 18.00 -1.30 3.64
N MET A 299 18.23 -1.08 2.36
CA MET A 299 19.48 -1.45 1.71
C MET A 299 20.70 -0.58 2.14
N ALA A 300 20.47 0.56 2.80
CA ALA A 300 21.54 1.33 3.41
C ALA A 300 22.02 0.78 4.76
N ASP A 301 21.26 -0.12 5.40
CA ASP A 301 21.75 -0.89 6.54
C ASP A 301 22.68 -2.00 6.03
N PRO A 302 23.98 -1.99 6.41
CA PRO A 302 24.90 -3.03 5.96
C PRO A 302 24.49 -4.45 6.34
N LYS A 303 23.72 -4.62 7.42
CA LYS A 303 23.20 -5.94 7.82
C LYS A 303 22.12 -6.42 6.83
N VAL A 304 21.23 -5.52 6.38
CA VAL A 304 20.21 -5.84 5.38
C VAL A 304 20.86 -6.05 4.02
N ALA A 305 21.73 -5.16 3.60
CA ALA A 305 22.43 -5.24 2.32
C ALA A 305 23.28 -6.52 2.17
N ALA A 306 23.78 -7.07 3.27
CA ALA A 306 24.56 -8.31 3.28
C ALA A 306 23.69 -9.58 3.14
N LEU A 307 22.37 -9.48 3.33
CA LEU A 307 21.47 -10.61 3.16
C LEU A 307 21.30 -10.95 1.68
N LYS A 308 21.23 -12.23 1.38
CA LYS A 308 20.85 -12.68 0.05
C LYS A 308 19.34 -12.42 -0.18
N PRO A 309 18.89 -12.37 -1.44
CA PRO A 309 17.48 -12.16 -1.74
C PRO A 309 16.53 -13.11 -1.00
N GLU A 310 16.87 -14.40 -0.97
CA GLU A 310 16.09 -15.43 -0.28
C GLU A 310 16.05 -15.27 1.26
N GLU A 311 17.01 -14.55 1.83
CA GLU A 311 17.07 -14.24 3.26
C GLU A 311 16.27 -12.99 3.64
N LEU A 312 15.81 -12.22 2.66
CA LEU A 312 14.91 -11.08 2.84
C LEU A 312 13.44 -11.50 2.93
N LEU A 313 13.10 -12.65 2.37
CA LEU A 313 11.72 -13.17 2.34
C LEU A 313 11.20 -13.51 3.71
N SER A 314 10.02 -13.03 4.04
CA SER A 314 9.27 -13.56 5.17
C SER A 314 8.77 -14.96 4.89
N THR A 315 8.74 -15.79 5.92
CA THR A 315 8.29 -17.18 5.82
C THR A 315 7.09 -17.45 6.71
N HIS A 316 6.33 -18.49 6.38
CA HIS A 316 5.30 -19.05 7.24
C HIS A 316 5.26 -20.57 7.08
N ASN A 317 5.52 -21.33 8.16
CA ASN A 317 5.56 -22.80 8.13
C ASN A 317 6.45 -23.35 7.00
N GLY A 318 7.60 -22.73 6.78
CA GLY A 318 8.56 -23.11 5.74
C GLY A 318 8.18 -22.67 4.31
N ARG A 319 7.08 -21.99 4.12
CA ARG A 319 6.68 -21.37 2.84
C ARG A 319 7.39 -20.03 2.66
N ARG A 320 7.73 -19.67 1.44
CA ARG A 320 8.23 -18.33 1.06
C ARG A 320 7.04 -17.40 0.96
N GLU A 321 6.68 -16.72 2.05
CA GLU A 321 5.38 -16.09 2.13
C GLU A 321 5.35 -14.70 1.49
N GLN A 322 6.27 -13.80 1.86
CA GLN A 322 6.17 -12.41 1.38
C GLN A 322 7.52 -11.82 1.01
N ALA A 323 7.53 -11.06 -0.09
CA ALA A 323 8.59 -10.13 -0.47
C ALA A 323 8.02 -8.72 -0.67
N ALA A 324 8.85 -7.71 -0.40
CA ALA A 324 8.54 -6.31 -0.65
C ALA A 324 9.24 -5.81 -1.91
N VAL A 325 8.52 -5.03 -2.71
CA VAL A 325 9.03 -4.29 -3.86
C VAL A 325 8.65 -2.84 -3.70
N THR A 326 9.63 -1.95 -3.65
CA THR A 326 9.40 -0.52 -3.47
C THR A 326 10.07 0.27 -4.60
N PRO A 327 9.42 1.30 -5.15
CA PRO A 327 10.00 2.12 -6.21
C PRO A 327 11.18 2.94 -5.71
N ALA A 328 11.19 3.31 -4.41
CA ALA A 328 12.27 4.00 -3.75
C ALA A 328 12.49 3.41 -2.36
N GLN A 329 13.66 3.65 -1.79
CA GLN A 329 13.94 3.23 -0.44
C GLN A 329 13.27 4.16 0.56
N HIS A 330 12.60 3.58 1.56
CA HIS A 330 12.04 4.36 2.68
C HIS A 330 13.13 5.16 3.39
N PRO A 331 12.87 6.43 3.78
CA PRO A 331 13.83 7.23 4.52
C PRO A 331 14.31 6.54 5.79
N MET A 332 15.61 6.49 5.96
CA MET A 332 16.29 5.70 6.99
C MET A 332 16.25 6.30 8.39
N THR A 333 15.91 7.55 8.50
CA THR A 333 15.96 8.29 9.75
C THR A 333 14.57 8.76 10.10
N MET A 334 13.78 7.88 10.64
CA MET A 334 12.57 8.27 11.36
C MET A 334 13.01 8.94 12.68
N GLY A 335 13.04 10.28 12.73
CA GLY A 335 13.13 10.92 14.02
C GLY A 335 14.10 12.07 14.23
N GLY A 336 14.55 12.73 13.17
CA GLY A 336 15.31 13.98 13.32
C GLY A 336 14.73 15.08 12.43
N ALA A 337 14.67 16.30 12.94
CA ALA A 337 14.27 17.48 12.17
C ALA A 337 15.14 17.74 10.92
N ASP A 338 16.26 17.04 10.81
CA ASP A 338 17.21 17.15 9.71
C ASP A 338 17.15 15.96 8.73
N SER A 339 16.29 14.99 9.00
CA SER A 339 16.04 13.91 8.06
C SER A 339 15.07 14.37 6.99
N VAL A 340 15.55 15.13 6.05
CA VAL A 340 14.89 15.26 4.75
C VAL A 340 15.01 13.87 4.14
N GLY A 341 13.98 13.08 4.38
CA GLY A 341 14.02 11.66 4.04
C GLY A 341 13.74 11.42 2.58
N VAL A 342 14.64 11.84 1.74
CA VAL A 342 14.62 11.35 0.37
C VAL A 342 15.21 9.95 0.39
N GLY A 343 14.39 8.97 0.05
CA GLY A 343 14.86 7.61 -0.12
C GLY A 343 15.95 7.58 -1.17
N LYS A 344 17.21 7.42 -0.73
CA LYS A 344 18.35 7.30 -1.63
C LYS A 344 18.35 5.89 -2.19
N SER A 345 17.83 5.71 -3.38
CA SER A 345 17.73 4.42 -4.07
C SER A 345 19.07 3.69 -4.13
N TRP A 346 19.36 2.85 -3.14
CA TRP A 346 20.57 2.04 -3.11
C TRP A 346 20.49 0.91 -4.13
N SER A 347 21.50 0.81 -4.96
CA SER A 347 21.70 -0.36 -5.80
C SER A 347 22.53 -1.41 -5.07
N ARG A 348 22.05 -2.63 -5.00
CA ARG A 348 22.84 -3.77 -4.49
C ARG A 348 24.07 -4.01 -5.34
N ALA A 349 23.95 -3.84 -6.65
CA ALA A 349 25.04 -4.08 -7.58
C ALA A 349 26.20 -3.09 -7.43
N SER A 350 25.91 -1.82 -7.15
CA SER A 350 26.93 -0.79 -6.90
C SER A 350 27.33 -0.66 -5.45
N GLY A 351 26.44 -1.05 -4.51
CA GLY A 351 26.63 -0.83 -3.08
C GLY A 351 26.56 0.64 -2.67
N GLU A 352 26.06 1.51 -3.52
CA GLU A 352 26.05 2.97 -3.35
C GLU A 352 24.68 3.57 -3.68
N PRO A 353 24.31 4.72 -3.08
CA PRO A 353 23.11 5.43 -3.44
C PRO A 353 23.22 6.01 -4.86
N GLN A 354 22.08 6.12 -5.53
CA GLN A 354 21.97 6.72 -6.86
C GLN A 354 21.78 8.24 -6.82
N LEU A 355 21.71 8.80 -5.61
CA LEU A 355 21.62 10.23 -5.35
C LEU A 355 22.77 10.66 -4.46
N ASP A 356 23.31 11.84 -4.71
CA ASP A 356 24.36 12.44 -3.89
C ASP A 356 23.82 12.99 -2.56
N GLU A 357 24.66 13.69 -1.80
CA GLU A 357 24.33 14.31 -0.51
C GLU A 357 23.32 15.45 -0.62
N HIS A 358 23.07 15.94 -1.83
CA HIS A 358 22.10 16.99 -2.14
C HIS A 358 20.85 16.41 -2.87
N ASP A 359 20.70 15.09 -2.85
CA ASP A 359 19.62 14.37 -3.53
C ASP A 359 19.58 14.60 -5.05
N LEU A 360 20.75 14.89 -5.64
CA LEU A 360 20.92 15.03 -7.07
C LEU A 360 21.35 13.69 -7.68
N PRO A 361 20.89 13.37 -8.91
CA PRO A 361 21.27 12.15 -9.59
C PRO A 361 22.79 12.01 -9.76
N VAL A 362 23.30 10.84 -9.44
CA VAL A 362 24.70 10.47 -9.70
C VAL A 362 24.74 9.56 -10.92
N PRO A 363 25.61 9.83 -11.92
CA PRO A 363 25.74 8.96 -13.07
C PRO A 363 25.91 7.49 -12.67
N THR A 364 24.98 6.64 -13.10
CA THR A 364 24.87 5.26 -12.62
C THR A 364 24.86 4.29 -13.82
N TYR A 365 25.58 3.17 -13.69
CA TYR A 365 25.55 2.10 -14.66
C TYR A 365 24.22 1.36 -14.60
N VAL A 366 23.53 1.28 -15.74
CA VAL A 366 22.24 0.57 -15.88
C VAL A 366 22.50 -0.78 -16.55
N PRO A 367 22.38 -1.92 -15.83
CA PRO A 367 22.79 -3.23 -16.35
C PRO A 367 22.08 -3.64 -17.64
N TRP A 368 20.76 -3.43 -17.73
CA TRP A 368 20.00 -3.82 -18.94
C TRP A 368 20.20 -2.90 -20.13
N LEU A 369 20.81 -1.71 -19.95
CA LEU A 369 21.22 -0.85 -21.04
C LEU A 369 22.69 -1.04 -21.42
N GLY A 370 23.49 -1.68 -20.56
CA GLY A 370 24.91 -1.85 -20.74
C GLY A 370 25.72 -0.55 -20.78
N LYS A 371 25.21 0.53 -20.15
CA LYS A 371 25.86 1.85 -20.17
C LYS A 371 25.56 2.64 -18.89
N THR A 372 26.44 3.61 -18.61
CA THR A 372 26.20 4.63 -17.59
C THR A 372 25.24 5.70 -18.13
N VAL A 373 24.30 6.15 -17.31
CA VAL A 373 23.32 7.21 -17.61
C VAL A 373 23.50 8.35 -16.61
N GLU A 374 23.27 9.58 -17.09
CA GLU A 374 23.40 10.80 -16.26
C GLU A 374 22.18 10.99 -15.35
N HIS A 375 21.03 10.44 -15.72
CA HIS A 375 19.76 10.57 -15.04
C HIS A 375 19.19 9.18 -14.67
N PRO A 376 19.80 8.49 -13.66
CA PRO A 376 19.38 7.14 -13.26
C PRO A 376 17.96 7.10 -12.69
N GLU A 377 17.45 8.22 -12.18
CA GLU A 377 16.08 8.35 -11.66
C GLU A 377 15.00 8.07 -12.72
N HIS A 378 15.33 8.24 -14.00
CA HIS A 378 14.40 7.93 -15.09
C HIS A 378 14.28 6.42 -15.36
N TYR A 379 15.14 5.60 -14.78
CA TYR A 379 15.23 4.18 -15.12
C TYR A 379 14.73 3.24 -14.03
N GLY A 380 14.40 3.74 -12.84
CA GLY A 380 13.89 2.93 -11.75
C GLY A 380 14.80 1.75 -11.38
N ILE A 381 16.12 1.97 -11.32
CA ILE A 381 17.11 0.89 -11.12
C ILE A 381 16.86 0.15 -9.81
N TYR A 382 16.62 0.85 -8.71
CA TYR A 382 16.30 0.25 -7.43
C TYR A 382 15.04 -0.61 -7.51
N PHE A 383 13.98 -0.11 -8.14
CA PHE A 383 12.72 -0.82 -8.32
C PHE A 383 12.90 -2.09 -9.14
N GLN A 384 13.66 -2.02 -10.22
CA GLN A 384 13.96 -3.19 -11.06
C GLN A 384 14.73 -4.26 -10.27
N GLU A 385 15.76 -3.88 -9.50
CA GLU A 385 16.49 -4.83 -8.66
C GLU A 385 15.58 -5.53 -7.65
N ARG A 386 14.65 -4.78 -7.02
CA ARG A 386 13.69 -5.37 -6.06
C ARG A 386 12.74 -6.36 -6.74
N TRP A 387 12.29 -6.04 -7.94
CA TRP A 387 11.48 -6.96 -8.75
C TRP A 387 12.26 -8.23 -9.13
N ASP A 388 13.46 -8.07 -9.64
CA ASP A 388 14.28 -9.20 -10.07
C ASP A 388 14.57 -10.16 -8.91
N GLU A 389 14.88 -9.63 -7.74
CA GLU A 389 15.11 -10.43 -6.53
C GLU A 389 13.83 -11.13 -6.05
N ALA A 390 12.71 -10.40 -6.00
CA ALA A 390 11.45 -10.96 -5.58
C ALA A 390 10.97 -12.08 -6.52
N LEU A 391 11.02 -11.85 -7.83
CA LEU A 391 10.64 -12.84 -8.83
C LEU A 391 11.55 -14.09 -8.80
N ALA A 392 12.87 -13.90 -8.61
CA ALA A 392 13.80 -15.01 -8.47
C ALA A 392 13.53 -15.87 -7.22
N CYS A 393 12.98 -15.26 -6.18
CA CYS A 393 12.62 -15.94 -4.94
C CYS A 393 11.23 -16.58 -4.96
N ASP A 394 10.35 -16.15 -5.85
CA ASP A 394 9.01 -16.70 -6.05
C ASP A 394 8.15 -16.74 -4.77
N PRO A 395 7.85 -15.58 -4.13
CA PRO A 395 7.02 -15.54 -2.94
C PRO A 395 5.55 -15.79 -3.26
N GLU A 396 4.78 -16.20 -2.26
CA GLU A 396 3.32 -16.34 -2.40
C GLU A 396 2.62 -14.97 -2.46
N PHE A 397 3.12 -13.98 -1.72
CA PHE A 397 2.61 -12.62 -1.66
C PHE A 397 3.71 -11.62 -2.00
N LEU A 398 3.45 -10.79 -2.99
CA LEU A 398 4.32 -9.70 -3.38
C LEU A 398 3.67 -8.39 -2.95
N TYR A 399 4.35 -7.64 -2.09
CA TYR A 399 3.90 -6.34 -1.61
C TYR A 399 4.58 -5.23 -2.40
N ILE A 400 3.78 -4.30 -2.92
CA ILE A 400 4.26 -3.09 -3.59
C ILE A 400 3.97 -1.89 -2.71
N ASN A 401 4.97 -1.08 -2.45
CA ASN A 401 4.85 0.19 -1.79
C ASN A 401 5.22 1.29 -2.79
N ASP A 402 4.36 2.19 -3.12
CA ASP A 402 2.93 2.31 -2.85
C ASP A 402 2.21 2.84 -4.10
N TRP A 403 0.89 3.08 -4.00
CA TRP A 403 0.12 3.62 -5.13
C TRP A 403 0.08 5.15 -5.14
N ASN A 404 -0.20 5.77 -4.00
CA ASN A 404 -0.62 7.17 -3.96
C ASN A 404 -0.02 8.02 -2.81
N GLU A 405 1.15 7.67 -2.28
CA GLU A 405 1.89 8.46 -1.29
C GLU A 405 3.17 9.07 -1.92
N TRP A 406 3.00 10.07 -2.77
CA TRP A 406 4.09 10.72 -3.49
C TRP A 406 4.25 12.18 -3.04
N THR A 407 5.19 12.40 -2.11
CA THR A 407 5.49 13.73 -1.53
C THR A 407 6.80 14.31 -2.05
#